data_0596340208fe12acfe52b8b081e64d70
#
_entry.id   0596340208fe12acfe52b8b081e64d70
#
_cell.length_a   1.000
_cell.length_b   1.000
_cell.length_c   1.000
_cell.angle_alpha   90.00
_cell.angle_beta   90.00
_cell.angle_gamma   90.00
#
_symmetry.space_group_name_H-M   'P 1'
#
loop_
_entity.id
_entity.type
_entity.pdbx_description
1 polymer ?
#
loop_
_entity_poly.entity_id
_entity_poly.type
_entity_poly.pdbx_seq_one_letter_code
_entity_poly.pdbx_strand_id
1 'polypeptide(L)'
;MGEVLISLQNNTLSRADLSNERGIAKNVHYGDVLIKFGDVLDVSREQLPMITDEKILDKYKASFLQNGDVIIADTAEDTTVGKCSEIAGLRDEVVLSGLHTIPYRPVEKFATGYLGYYLNSSAYHDQLIPLMQGIKVTSISKSAMQDTDVVYPKSTEEQAMIGSYFQSLDNIITLHQRQHKLHLNTLL
;
A
#
# COMPACT_ATOMS: atom_id res chain seq x y z
N MET A 1 12.30 -2.35 11.55
CA MET A 1 11.89 -2.43 10.12
C MET A 1 13.10 -2.38 9.19
N GLY A 2 14.06 -1.49 9.37
CA GLY A 2 15.16 -1.25 8.43
C GLY A 2 16.04 -2.46 8.04
N GLU A 3 16.04 -3.51 8.83
CA GLU A 3 16.77 -4.77 8.51
C GLU A 3 15.97 -5.71 7.59
N VAL A 4 14.65 -5.54 7.54
CA VAL A 4 13.71 -6.43 6.81
C VAL A 4 13.25 -5.81 5.51
N LEU A 5 13.10 -4.49 5.49
CA LEU A 5 12.56 -3.72 4.37
C LEU A 5 13.51 -2.58 3.96
N ILE A 6 13.91 -2.56 2.69
CA ILE A 6 14.71 -1.47 2.11
C ILE A 6 13.75 -0.40 1.59
N SER A 7 13.98 0.85 1.99
CA SER A 7 13.18 1.95 1.49
C SER A 7 13.57 2.36 0.08
N LEU A 8 12.57 2.57 -0.78
CA LEU A 8 12.72 3.13 -2.11
C LEU A 8 12.42 4.64 -2.11
N GLN A 9 12.53 5.27 -3.28
CA GLN A 9 12.13 6.66 -3.48
C GLN A 9 10.68 6.71 -3.97
N ASN A 10 9.92 7.66 -3.45
CA ASN A 10 8.63 8.05 -3.98
C ASN A 10 8.77 9.29 -4.87
N ASN A 11 7.86 9.48 -5.83
CA ASN A 11 7.78 10.73 -6.57
C ASN A 11 6.94 11.78 -5.82
N THR A 12 7.03 13.02 -6.28
CA THR A 12 6.37 14.18 -5.65
C THR A 12 5.23 14.75 -6.50
N LEU A 13 4.72 13.99 -7.47
CA LEU A 13 3.62 14.44 -8.31
C LEU A 13 2.34 14.57 -7.50
N SER A 14 1.71 15.70 -7.60
CA SER A 14 0.37 15.94 -7.04
C SER A 14 -0.70 15.25 -7.90
N ARG A 15 -1.92 15.16 -7.39
CA ARG A 15 -3.05 14.60 -8.15
C ARG A 15 -3.31 15.36 -9.46
N ALA A 16 -3.02 16.67 -9.50
CA ALA A 16 -3.20 17.51 -10.68
C ALA A 16 -2.16 17.23 -11.79
N ASP A 17 -1.01 16.64 -11.43
CA ASP A 17 0.06 16.29 -12.38
C ASP A 17 -0.14 14.90 -13.01
N LEU A 18 -1.21 14.20 -12.64
CA LEU A 18 -1.50 12.84 -13.07
C LEU A 18 -2.70 12.82 -14.03
N SER A 19 -2.70 11.87 -14.97
CA SER A 19 -3.80 11.61 -15.88
C SER A 19 -4.64 10.41 -15.40
N ASN A 20 -5.97 10.48 -15.54
CA ASN A 20 -6.85 9.34 -15.28
C ASN A 20 -7.14 8.50 -16.55
N GLU A 21 -6.69 8.95 -17.71
CA GLU A 21 -7.03 8.32 -18.99
C GLU A 21 -5.87 7.54 -19.59
N ARG A 22 -4.66 8.18 -19.67
CA ARG A 22 -3.50 7.60 -20.35
C ARG A 22 -2.19 8.06 -19.70
N GLY A 23 -1.17 7.26 -19.84
CA GLY A 23 0.20 7.56 -19.40
C GLY A 23 1.13 6.41 -19.69
N ILE A 24 2.37 6.56 -19.25
CA ILE A 24 3.47 5.62 -19.47
C ILE A 24 3.80 4.80 -18.22
N ALA A 25 3.30 5.23 -17.06
CA ALA A 25 3.44 4.50 -15.80
C ALA A 25 2.25 4.78 -14.89
N LYS A 26 1.93 3.82 -14.02
CA LYS A 26 0.92 3.95 -12.96
C LYS A 26 1.53 4.62 -11.74
N ASN A 27 0.72 5.39 -11.01
CA ASN A 27 1.13 6.07 -9.77
C ASN A 27 0.24 5.67 -8.60
N VAL A 28 0.85 5.30 -7.47
CA VAL A 28 0.11 5.00 -6.23
C VAL A 28 0.18 6.19 -5.30
N HIS A 29 -0.95 6.89 -5.13
CA HIS A 29 -1.05 8.09 -4.32
C HIS A 29 -1.50 7.74 -2.89
N TYR A 30 -0.99 8.45 -1.85
CA TYR A 30 -1.30 8.17 -0.45
C TYR A 30 -2.80 8.14 -0.14
N GLY A 31 -3.57 9.08 -0.71
CA GLY A 31 -5.01 9.14 -0.50
C GLY A 31 -5.75 7.90 -1.02
N ASP A 32 -5.25 7.26 -2.09
CA ASP A 32 -5.83 6.01 -2.58
C ASP A 32 -5.47 4.83 -1.64
N VAL A 33 -4.25 4.81 -1.08
CA VAL A 33 -3.85 3.84 -0.05
C VAL A 33 -4.73 3.95 1.18
N LEU A 34 -5.03 5.17 1.62
CA LEU A 34 -5.86 5.40 2.82
C LEU A 34 -7.32 4.98 2.61
N ILE A 35 -7.92 5.27 1.43
CA ILE A 35 -9.36 5.25 1.25
C ILE A 35 -9.82 4.12 0.29
N LYS A 36 -9.06 3.88 -0.79
CA LYS A 36 -9.51 3.05 -1.90
C LYS A 36 -8.95 1.64 -1.86
N PHE A 37 -7.67 1.50 -1.54
CA PHE A 37 -7.00 0.22 -1.60
C PHE A 37 -7.10 -0.53 -0.27
N GLY A 38 -7.18 -1.86 -0.36
CA GLY A 38 -7.07 -2.76 0.78
C GLY A 38 -5.61 -3.05 1.15
N ASP A 39 -5.43 -4.08 1.97
CA ASP A 39 -4.12 -4.53 2.42
C ASP A 39 -3.23 -5.03 1.27
N VAL A 40 -3.86 -5.50 0.19
CA VAL A 40 -3.20 -5.92 -1.06
C VAL A 40 -3.75 -5.10 -2.23
N LEU A 41 -2.88 -4.43 -2.96
CA LEU A 41 -3.19 -3.71 -4.19
C LEU A 41 -2.85 -4.57 -5.41
N ASP A 42 -3.86 -5.19 -6.02
CA ASP A 42 -3.71 -5.85 -7.32
C ASP A 42 -3.74 -4.80 -8.44
N VAL A 43 -2.56 -4.40 -8.90
CA VAL A 43 -2.41 -3.34 -9.91
C VAL A 43 -2.95 -3.73 -11.29
N SER A 44 -3.23 -5.02 -11.53
CA SER A 44 -3.86 -5.48 -12.77
C SER A 44 -5.36 -5.24 -12.81
N ARG A 45 -5.99 -5.07 -11.65
CA ARG A 45 -7.45 -4.91 -11.48
C ARG A 45 -7.87 -3.50 -11.13
N GLU A 46 -6.95 -2.74 -10.52
CA GLU A 46 -7.24 -1.38 -10.06
C GLU A 46 -6.90 -0.34 -11.13
N GLN A 47 -7.80 0.63 -11.29
CA GLN A 47 -7.51 1.81 -12.10
C GLN A 47 -6.69 2.79 -11.26
N LEU A 48 -5.44 2.97 -11.66
CA LEU A 48 -4.51 3.88 -11.04
C LEU A 48 -4.31 5.12 -11.92
N PRO A 49 -4.09 6.30 -11.32
CA PRO A 49 -3.70 7.49 -12.07
C PRO A 49 -2.36 7.26 -12.75
N MET A 50 -2.17 7.92 -13.89
CA MET A 50 -1.05 7.68 -14.79
C MET A 50 -0.09 8.87 -14.85
N ILE A 51 1.21 8.57 -14.90
CA ILE A 51 2.29 9.51 -15.15
C ILE A 51 2.47 9.64 -16.66
N THR A 52 2.59 10.87 -17.16
CA THR A 52 2.73 11.18 -18.60
C THR A 52 4.13 11.67 -18.97
N ASP A 53 4.94 12.14 -18.01
CA ASP A 53 6.28 12.71 -18.24
C ASP A 53 7.34 11.61 -18.12
N GLU A 54 8.04 11.34 -19.24
CA GLU A 54 9.14 10.35 -19.30
C GLU A 54 10.32 10.70 -18.38
N LYS A 55 10.58 11.98 -18.12
CA LYS A 55 11.65 12.41 -17.21
C LYS A 55 11.46 11.91 -15.79
N ILE A 56 10.20 11.73 -15.38
CA ILE A 56 9.87 11.16 -14.07
C ILE A 56 10.30 9.69 -14.02
N LEU A 57 10.07 8.92 -15.08
CA LEU A 57 10.49 7.52 -15.13
C LEU A 57 12.01 7.39 -15.03
N ASP A 58 12.74 8.19 -15.80
CA ASP A 58 14.22 8.16 -15.77
C ASP A 58 14.75 8.47 -14.38
N LYS A 59 14.17 9.50 -13.73
CA LYS A 59 14.58 9.92 -12.38
C LYS A 59 14.36 8.84 -11.33
N TYR A 60 13.26 8.09 -11.40
CA TYR A 60 12.85 7.12 -10.39
C TYR A 60 13.02 5.66 -10.84
N LYS A 61 13.77 5.39 -11.90
CA LYS A 61 13.96 4.04 -12.47
C LYS A 61 14.40 2.99 -11.45
N ALA A 62 15.26 3.35 -10.50
CA ALA A 62 15.73 2.45 -9.44
C ALA A 62 14.65 2.14 -8.40
N SER A 63 13.53 2.86 -8.42
CA SER A 63 12.43 2.74 -7.45
C SER A 63 11.12 2.26 -8.09
N PHE A 64 11.18 1.69 -9.29
CA PHE A 64 10.02 1.00 -9.88
C PHE A 64 9.58 -0.12 -8.96
N LEU A 65 8.29 -0.14 -8.66
CA LEU A 65 7.71 -1.12 -7.75
C LEU A 65 7.69 -2.51 -8.36
N GLN A 66 7.72 -3.50 -7.49
CA GLN A 66 7.66 -4.93 -7.82
C GLN A 66 6.58 -5.61 -6.98
N ASN A 67 6.15 -6.81 -7.40
CA ASN A 67 5.26 -7.62 -6.57
C ASN A 67 5.93 -7.91 -5.22
N GLY A 68 5.18 -7.71 -4.12
CA GLY A 68 5.66 -7.84 -2.75
C GLY A 68 6.24 -6.55 -2.15
N ASP A 69 6.47 -5.49 -2.93
CA ASP A 69 6.77 -4.17 -2.36
C ASP A 69 5.55 -3.67 -1.58
N VAL A 70 5.77 -2.91 -0.50
CA VAL A 70 4.70 -2.29 0.27
C VAL A 70 4.78 -0.77 0.15
N ILE A 71 3.63 -0.13 0.03
CA ILE A 71 3.50 1.33 0.00
C ILE A 71 2.74 1.77 1.23
N ILE A 72 3.35 2.62 2.02
CA ILE A 72 2.82 3.12 3.29
C ILE A 72 2.46 4.59 3.13
N ALA A 73 1.24 4.99 3.52
CA ALA A 73 0.85 6.39 3.59
C ALA A 73 1.54 7.06 4.80
N ASP A 74 2.37 8.09 4.53
CA ASP A 74 3.12 8.79 5.57
C ASP A 74 2.33 9.92 6.25
N THR A 75 1.15 10.24 5.73
CA THR A 75 0.33 11.37 6.16
C THR A 75 -1.15 11.01 6.09
N ALA A 76 -1.91 11.35 7.13
CA ALA A 76 -3.38 11.25 7.19
C ALA A 76 -3.96 12.32 8.14
N GLU A 77 -5.29 12.46 8.17
CA GLU A 77 -5.98 13.38 9.10
C GLU A 77 -6.21 12.75 10.49
N ASP A 78 -5.89 11.47 10.65
CA ASP A 78 -6.11 10.71 11.88
C ASP A 78 -5.01 9.64 12.09
N THR A 79 -5.26 8.65 12.96
CA THR A 79 -4.35 7.55 13.26
C THR A 79 -4.25 6.48 12.16
N THR A 80 -4.88 6.67 11.00
CA THR A 80 -4.70 5.79 9.83
C THR A 80 -3.38 6.03 9.10
N VAL A 81 -2.60 7.03 9.49
CA VAL A 81 -1.19 7.17 9.11
C VAL A 81 -0.46 5.84 9.32
N GLY A 82 0.35 5.45 8.36
CA GLY A 82 1.02 4.14 8.40
C GLY A 82 0.24 3.02 7.73
N LYS A 83 -1.03 3.25 7.32
CA LYS A 83 -1.76 2.29 6.48
C LYS A 83 -0.97 1.99 5.23
N CYS A 84 -0.92 0.72 4.85
CA CYS A 84 -0.15 0.28 3.70
C CYS A 84 -0.99 -0.57 2.72
N SER A 85 -0.43 -0.75 1.52
CA SER A 85 -0.88 -1.75 0.56
C SER A 85 0.33 -2.49 0.00
N GLU A 86 0.28 -3.82 -0.02
CA GLU A 86 1.26 -4.66 -0.69
C GLU A 86 0.95 -4.75 -2.18
N ILE A 87 1.95 -4.57 -3.03
CA ILE A 87 1.80 -4.62 -4.48
C ILE A 87 1.70 -6.06 -4.96
N ALA A 88 0.65 -6.33 -5.73
CA ALA A 88 0.43 -7.62 -6.38
C ALA A 88 -0.09 -7.44 -7.83
N GLY A 89 -0.08 -8.51 -8.62
CA GLY A 89 -0.65 -8.52 -9.96
C GLY A 89 0.14 -7.76 -11.02
N LEU A 90 1.32 -7.27 -10.68
CA LEU A 90 2.20 -6.53 -11.59
C LEU A 90 2.83 -7.49 -12.61
N ARG A 91 2.76 -7.13 -13.88
CA ARG A 91 3.33 -7.89 -15.02
C ARG A 91 4.38 -7.04 -15.73
N ASP A 92 3.98 -6.33 -16.77
CA ASP A 92 4.88 -5.52 -17.61
C ASP A 92 4.74 -4.02 -17.35
N GLU A 93 3.77 -3.63 -16.52
CA GLU A 93 3.52 -2.22 -16.24
C GLU A 93 4.57 -1.63 -15.30
N VAL A 94 4.92 -0.38 -15.54
CA VAL A 94 5.72 0.42 -14.61
C VAL A 94 4.78 1.04 -13.58
N VAL A 95 5.10 0.86 -12.30
CA VAL A 95 4.37 1.46 -11.19
C VAL A 95 5.34 2.20 -10.29
N LEU A 96 4.97 3.41 -9.87
CA LEU A 96 5.74 4.25 -8.97
C LEU A 96 4.91 4.63 -7.73
N SER A 97 5.61 4.72 -6.62
CA SER A 97 5.08 5.29 -5.38
C SER A 97 5.00 6.81 -5.50
N GLY A 98 3.87 7.39 -5.13
CA GLY A 98 3.54 8.80 -5.30
C GLY A 98 3.79 9.68 -4.08
N LEU A 99 3.25 10.88 -4.13
CA LEU A 99 3.34 11.87 -3.07
C LEU A 99 2.79 11.32 -1.74
N HIS A 100 3.44 11.66 -0.64
CA HIS A 100 3.07 11.25 0.72
C HIS A 100 2.97 9.74 0.90
N THR A 101 3.87 9.00 0.27
CA THR A 101 4.02 7.56 0.47
C THR A 101 5.47 7.20 0.77
N ILE A 102 5.67 6.15 1.55
CA ILE A 102 6.98 5.55 1.79
C ILE A 102 6.94 4.13 1.20
N PRO A 103 7.59 3.91 0.05
CA PRO A 103 7.69 2.58 -0.53
C PRO A 103 8.84 1.80 0.12
N TYR A 104 8.58 0.52 0.39
CA TYR A 104 9.56 -0.42 0.90
C TYR A 104 9.60 -1.71 0.08
N ARG A 105 10.80 -2.24 -0.10
CA ARG A 105 11.05 -3.54 -0.72
C ARG A 105 11.56 -4.52 0.32
N PRO A 106 10.96 -5.70 0.44
CA PRO A 106 11.47 -6.75 1.33
C PRO A 106 12.88 -7.21 0.91
N VAL A 107 13.76 -7.41 1.88
CA VAL A 107 15.11 -7.98 1.67
C VAL A 107 15.01 -9.45 1.30
N GLU A 108 14.07 -10.16 1.94
CA GLU A 108 13.74 -11.56 1.67
C GLU A 108 12.35 -11.65 1.03
N LYS A 109 12.11 -12.74 0.34
CA LYS A 109 10.79 -12.98 -0.26
C LYS A 109 9.77 -13.39 0.79
N PHE A 110 8.70 -12.65 0.90
CA PHE A 110 7.50 -12.99 1.69
C PHE A 110 6.43 -13.65 0.82
N ALA A 111 5.52 -14.37 1.46
CA ALA A 111 4.32 -14.84 0.78
C ALA A 111 3.42 -13.65 0.42
N THR A 112 2.87 -13.67 -0.81
CA THR A 112 2.02 -12.59 -1.32
C THR A 112 0.84 -12.32 -0.41
N GLY A 113 0.61 -11.05 -0.07
CA GLY A 113 -0.45 -10.57 0.79
C GLY A 113 -0.09 -10.57 2.29
N TYR A 114 0.93 -11.31 2.70
CA TYR A 114 1.28 -11.41 4.12
C TYR A 114 1.68 -10.06 4.72
N LEU A 115 2.59 -9.33 4.06
CA LEU A 115 3.08 -8.05 4.58
C LEU A 115 1.99 -6.99 4.63
N GLY A 116 1.12 -6.93 3.63
CA GLY A 116 0.01 -5.99 3.62
C GLY A 116 -0.90 -6.16 4.84
N TYR A 117 -1.35 -7.38 5.13
CA TYR A 117 -2.17 -7.68 6.31
C TYR A 117 -1.42 -7.49 7.63
N TYR A 118 -0.17 -7.93 7.69
CA TYR A 118 0.62 -7.82 8.93
C TYR A 118 0.89 -6.36 9.31
N LEU A 119 1.35 -5.53 8.37
CA LEU A 119 1.69 -4.14 8.66
C LEU A 119 0.48 -3.27 8.97
N ASN A 120 -0.72 -3.64 8.50
CA ASN A 120 -1.98 -2.99 8.86
C ASN A 120 -2.60 -3.54 10.15
N SER A 121 -2.11 -4.67 10.68
CA SER A 121 -2.62 -5.24 11.92
C SER A 121 -2.20 -4.40 13.14
N SER A 122 -2.99 -4.46 14.23
CA SER A 122 -2.62 -3.83 15.50
C SER A 122 -1.27 -4.34 16.04
N ALA A 123 -0.90 -5.58 15.75
CA ALA A 123 0.39 -6.14 16.16
C ALA A 123 1.60 -5.34 15.64
N TYR A 124 1.47 -4.69 14.49
CA TYR A 124 2.50 -3.81 13.96
C TYR A 124 2.11 -2.33 14.07
N HIS A 125 0.92 -1.95 13.60
CA HIS A 125 0.52 -0.55 13.46
C HIS A 125 0.50 0.21 14.80
N ASP A 126 0.21 -0.44 15.93
CA ASP A 126 0.19 0.20 17.24
C ASP A 126 1.57 0.74 17.65
N GLN A 127 2.67 0.20 17.11
CA GLN A 127 4.00 0.74 17.31
C GLN A 127 4.19 2.12 16.65
N LEU A 128 3.41 2.43 15.62
CA LEU A 128 3.50 3.70 14.88
C LEU A 128 2.84 4.84 15.64
N ILE A 129 1.80 4.57 16.43
CA ILE A 129 0.99 5.59 17.13
C ILE A 129 1.85 6.58 17.94
N PRO A 130 2.78 6.14 18.81
CA PRO A 130 3.61 7.06 19.58
C PRO A 130 4.66 7.81 18.73
N LEU A 131 4.88 7.39 17.48
CA LEU A 131 5.85 8.00 16.56
C LEU A 131 5.21 9.05 15.64
N MET A 132 3.88 9.12 15.62
CA MET A 132 3.11 10.06 14.82
C MET A 132 3.26 11.48 15.34
N GLN A 133 3.34 12.43 14.43
CA GLN A 133 3.49 13.85 14.72
C GLN A 133 2.44 14.68 13.98
N GLY A 134 2.00 15.78 14.61
CA GLY A 134 1.00 16.68 14.06
C GLY A 134 -0.29 16.72 14.90
N ILE A 135 -1.11 17.76 14.68
CA ILE A 135 -2.36 17.97 15.43
C ILE A 135 -3.57 17.79 14.53
N LYS A 136 -3.59 18.43 13.36
CA LYS A 136 -4.69 18.35 12.39
C LYS A 136 -4.39 17.38 11.25
N VAL A 137 -3.14 17.38 10.83
CA VAL A 137 -2.60 16.43 9.86
C VAL A 137 -1.49 15.68 10.58
N THR A 138 -1.65 14.39 10.67
CA THR A 138 -0.71 13.48 11.33
C THR A 138 0.23 12.91 10.29
N SER A 139 1.51 12.83 10.63
CA SER A 139 2.52 12.25 9.74
C SER A 139 3.51 11.37 10.49
N ILE A 140 4.13 10.45 9.80
CA ILE A 140 5.21 9.62 10.30
C ILE A 140 6.41 9.71 9.38
N SER A 141 7.61 9.88 9.97
CA SER A 141 8.83 9.95 9.17
C SER A 141 9.36 8.55 8.84
N LYS A 142 10.03 8.46 7.68
CA LYS A 142 10.73 7.25 7.26
C LYS A 142 11.77 6.78 8.30
N SER A 143 12.49 7.72 8.94
CA SER A 143 13.46 7.39 9.99
C SER A 143 12.79 6.79 11.21
N ALA A 144 11.66 7.32 11.66
CA ALA A 144 10.92 6.76 12.79
C ALA A 144 10.43 5.33 12.51
N MET A 145 10.00 5.06 11.28
CA MET A 145 9.58 3.72 10.89
C MET A 145 10.73 2.69 10.83
N GLN A 146 11.94 3.11 10.50
CA GLN A 146 13.09 2.20 10.42
C GLN A 146 13.41 1.54 11.77
N ASP A 147 13.10 2.21 12.87
CA ASP A 147 13.39 1.75 14.23
C ASP A 147 12.30 0.83 14.81
N THR A 148 11.21 0.58 14.06
CA THR A 148 10.14 -0.33 14.49
C THR A 148 10.49 -1.80 14.27
N ASP A 149 9.90 -2.68 15.07
CA ASP A 149 10.10 -4.12 14.99
C ASP A 149 9.15 -4.77 13.99
N VAL A 150 9.70 -5.64 13.14
CA VAL A 150 8.93 -6.49 12.21
C VAL A 150 9.11 -7.93 12.64
N VAL A 151 8.07 -8.50 13.26
CA VAL A 151 8.07 -9.88 13.76
C VAL A 151 7.22 -10.75 12.85
N TYR A 152 7.78 -11.77 12.26
CA TYR A 152 7.10 -12.60 11.27
C TYR A 152 7.50 -14.07 11.33
N PRO A 153 6.61 -15.00 10.94
CA PRO A 153 6.94 -16.41 10.81
C PRO A 153 8.05 -16.61 9.76
N LYS A 154 9.00 -17.48 10.06
CA LYS A 154 10.09 -17.80 9.11
C LYS A 154 9.62 -18.70 7.97
N SER A 155 8.56 -19.48 8.17
CA SER A 155 7.97 -20.33 7.13
C SER A 155 7.11 -19.51 6.17
N THR A 156 7.44 -19.55 4.89
CA THR A 156 6.65 -18.94 3.83
C THR A 156 5.29 -19.61 3.66
N GLU A 157 5.15 -20.88 4.02
CA GLU A 157 3.89 -21.61 4.05
C GLU A 157 2.96 -21.05 5.14
N GLU A 158 3.48 -20.77 6.33
CA GLU A 158 2.72 -20.13 7.40
C GLU A 158 2.29 -18.71 7.00
N GLN A 159 3.20 -17.91 6.43
CA GLN A 159 2.87 -16.60 5.89
C GLN A 159 1.75 -16.69 4.84
N ALA A 160 1.82 -17.66 3.91
CA ALA A 160 0.81 -17.85 2.89
C ALA A 160 -0.56 -18.26 3.48
N MET A 161 -0.57 -19.10 4.53
CA MET A 161 -1.81 -19.45 5.23
C MET A 161 -2.44 -18.24 5.90
N ILE A 162 -1.67 -17.41 6.56
CA ILE A 162 -2.13 -16.18 7.20
C ILE A 162 -2.69 -15.21 6.14
N GLY A 163 -1.94 -14.93 5.09
CA GLY A 163 -2.37 -14.01 4.01
C GLY A 163 -3.66 -14.49 3.34
N SER A 164 -3.76 -15.77 2.98
CA SER A 164 -4.95 -16.33 2.34
C SER A 164 -6.18 -16.38 3.28
N TYR A 165 -5.98 -16.55 4.58
CA TYR A 165 -7.06 -16.47 5.56
C TYR A 165 -7.70 -15.08 5.58
N PHE A 166 -6.90 -14.03 5.71
CA PHE A 166 -7.41 -12.65 5.72
C PHE A 166 -8.00 -12.25 4.37
N GLN A 167 -7.38 -12.66 3.26
CA GLN A 167 -7.96 -12.44 1.93
C GLN A 167 -9.34 -13.10 1.77
N SER A 168 -9.53 -14.27 2.34
CA SER A 168 -10.82 -14.96 2.34
C SER A 168 -11.88 -14.20 3.15
N LEU A 169 -11.49 -13.62 4.28
CA LEU A 169 -12.37 -12.75 5.09
C LEU A 169 -12.78 -11.50 4.30
N ASP A 170 -11.85 -10.81 3.64
CA ASP A 170 -12.14 -9.64 2.81
C ASP A 170 -13.12 -9.96 1.68
N ASN A 171 -12.95 -11.12 1.04
CA ASN A 171 -13.86 -11.58 0.00
C ASN A 171 -15.27 -11.80 0.55
N ILE A 172 -15.41 -12.41 1.72
CA ILE A 172 -16.71 -12.64 2.39
C ILE A 172 -17.36 -11.30 2.74
N ILE A 173 -16.61 -10.37 3.34
CA ILE A 173 -17.10 -9.03 3.69
C ILE A 173 -17.59 -8.30 2.45
N THR A 174 -16.80 -8.30 1.37
CA THR A 174 -17.15 -7.66 0.11
C THR A 174 -18.41 -8.24 -0.51
N LEU A 175 -18.57 -9.57 -0.49
CA LEU A 175 -19.76 -10.25 -0.98
C LEU A 175 -21.00 -9.85 -0.17
N HIS A 176 -20.92 -9.84 1.15
CA HIS A 176 -22.03 -9.41 2.01
C HIS A 176 -22.42 -7.94 1.78
N GLN A 177 -21.45 -7.05 1.63
CA GLN A 177 -21.71 -5.64 1.34
C GLN A 177 -22.43 -5.46 -0.01
N ARG A 178 -22.03 -6.22 -1.05
CA ARG A 178 -22.70 -6.21 -2.37
C ARG A 178 -24.14 -6.73 -2.29
N GLN A 179 -24.38 -7.82 -1.57
CA GLN A 179 -25.71 -8.38 -1.36
C GLN A 179 -26.61 -7.39 -0.63
N HIS A 180 -26.13 -6.76 0.43
CA HIS A 180 -26.88 -5.76 1.19
C HIS A 180 -27.25 -4.55 0.32
N LYS A 181 -26.32 -4.06 -0.51
CA LYS A 181 -26.57 -2.94 -1.44
C LYS A 181 -27.62 -3.30 -2.52
N LEU A 182 -27.59 -4.53 -3.02
CA LEU A 182 -28.61 -5.00 -3.98
C LEU A 182 -29.99 -5.08 -3.35
N HIS A 183 -30.10 -5.57 -2.10
CA HIS A 183 -31.36 -5.62 -1.36
C HIS A 183 -31.96 -4.22 -1.14
N LEU A 184 -31.15 -3.24 -0.75
CA LEU A 184 -31.60 -1.87 -0.56
C LEU A 184 -32.10 -1.24 -1.86
N ASN A 185 -31.45 -1.50 -3.01
CA ASN A 185 -31.85 -0.98 -4.30
C ASN A 185 -33.12 -1.66 -4.88
N THR A 186 -33.53 -2.80 -4.34
CA THR A 186 -34.79 -3.49 -4.74
C THR A 186 -35.96 -3.08 -3.88
N LEU A 187 -35.73 -2.36 -2.77
CA LEU A 187 -36.78 -1.86 -1.86
C LEU A 187 -37.18 -0.39 -2.10
N LEU A 188 -36.44 0.29 -2.98
CA LEU A 188 -36.70 1.65 -3.48
C LEU A 188 -37.31 1.61 -4.88
#